data_3c9d43efc86a835777623d09e44c4cfb
#
_entry.id   3c9d43efc86a835777623d09e44c4cfb
#
_cell.length_a   1.000
_cell.length_b   1.000
_cell.length_c   1.000
_cell.angle_alpha   90.00
_cell.angle_beta   90.00
_cell.angle_gamma   90.00
#
_symmetry.space_group_name_H-M   'P 1'
#
loop_
_entity.id
_entity.type
_entity.pdbx_description
1 polymer ?
#
loop_
_entity_poly.entity_id
_entity_poly.type
_entity_poly.pdbx_seq_one_letter_code
_entity_poly.pdbx_strand_id
1 'polypeptide(L)'
;MQTDKKDIRSLSKEELRTFFVSSGDKAFRGNQVYEWLWSKGAHAFDDMSNLSKATRLMLEENFVINHIRVDKMQRSSDGTIKNAVKLHDGLIVESVLIPTETRTTACVSSQVGCSLDCEFCATARLKRMRNLNPDEIYDQVLTIHQESKEHYNRPLSNIVFMGMGEPLMNYNNVQKAIDKITSDEGLGMSPKRITVSTSGIPKMIKKLADDEVKFKLAVSLHSAIEEIRNRIMPFSKNFPLTELREALQYWYSKTKSRITYEYVIWKGINDDKKSIDALVKFCKYVPCKVNLIEYNPIDDGEFQQADEVATENYIAALESNGITVVVRRSRGKDIDAACGQLANKS
;
A
#
# COMPACT_ATOMS: atom_id res chain seq x y z
N MET A 1 28.32 2.13 -19.33
CA MET A 1 27.34 1.36 -20.11
C MET A 1 26.52 0.55 -19.12
N GLN A 2 25.26 0.93 -18.89
CA GLN A 2 24.36 0.14 -18.09
C GLN A 2 24.04 -1.12 -18.91
N THR A 3 24.53 -2.27 -18.49
CA THR A 3 24.25 -3.53 -19.16
C THR A 3 22.78 -3.83 -19.03
N ASP A 4 22.15 -4.14 -20.15
CA ASP A 4 20.71 -4.49 -20.28
C ASP A 4 20.41 -5.90 -19.67
N LYS A 5 21.03 -6.17 -18.49
CA LYS A 5 20.88 -7.44 -17.79
C LYS A 5 19.52 -7.48 -17.08
N LYS A 6 18.86 -8.63 -17.18
CA LYS A 6 17.58 -8.87 -16.52
C LYS A 6 17.75 -8.91 -15.00
N ASP A 7 16.84 -8.28 -14.27
CA ASP A 7 16.78 -8.46 -12.82
C ASP A 7 16.42 -9.91 -12.48
N ILE A 8 17.28 -10.56 -11.71
CA ILE A 8 17.11 -11.95 -11.32
C ILE A 8 15.85 -12.16 -10.48
N ARG A 9 15.39 -11.14 -9.76
CA ARG A 9 14.15 -11.19 -8.96
C ARG A 9 12.88 -11.22 -9.81
N SER A 10 12.98 -10.94 -11.11
CA SER A 10 11.87 -11.14 -12.05
C SER A 10 11.65 -12.61 -12.40
N LEU A 11 12.58 -13.51 -12.07
CA LEU A 11 12.47 -14.94 -12.31
C LEU A 11 11.70 -15.65 -11.19
N SER A 12 10.85 -16.58 -11.60
CA SER A 12 10.23 -17.54 -10.67
C SER A 12 11.28 -18.53 -10.16
N LYS A 13 10.97 -19.24 -9.08
CA LYS A 13 11.79 -20.29 -8.52
C LYS A 13 12.11 -21.38 -9.56
N GLU A 14 11.13 -21.73 -10.39
CA GLU A 14 11.28 -22.76 -11.43
C GLU A 14 12.15 -22.27 -12.60
N GLU A 15 12.02 -21.00 -12.99
CA GLU A 15 12.91 -20.40 -14.00
C GLU A 15 14.36 -20.36 -13.53
N LEU A 16 14.60 -20.06 -12.24
CA LEU A 16 15.96 -20.14 -11.65
C LEU A 16 16.50 -21.57 -11.69
N ARG A 17 15.69 -22.56 -11.34
CA ARG A 17 16.08 -23.99 -11.43
C ARG A 17 16.45 -24.38 -12.85
N THR A 18 15.62 -23.98 -13.82
CA THR A 18 15.84 -24.23 -15.25
C THR A 18 17.13 -23.56 -15.73
N PHE A 19 17.37 -22.30 -15.34
CA PHE A 19 18.62 -21.59 -15.66
C PHE A 19 19.86 -22.37 -15.18
N PHE A 20 19.88 -22.86 -13.95
CA PHE A 20 21.01 -23.64 -13.45
C PHE A 20 21.22 -24.94 -14.20
N VAL A 21 20.14 -25.66 -14.52
CA VAL A 21 20.24 -26.90 -15.32
C VAL A 21 20.80 -26.62 -16.72
N SER A 22 20.31 -25.57 -17.39
CA SER A 22 20.81 -25.17 -18.71
C SER A 22 22.27 -24.67 -18.69
N SER A 23 22.74 -24.18 -17.55
CA SER A 23 24.14 -23.77 -17.33
C SER A 23 25.05 -24.92 -16.87
N GLY A 24 24.56 -26.15 -16.86
CA GLY A 24 25.35 -27.34 -16.48
C GLY A 24 25.48 -27.53 -14.95
N ASP A 25 24.72 -26.84 -14.15
CA ASP A 25 24.71 -26.97 -12.67
C ASP A 25 23.37 -27.64 -12.21
N LYS A 26 23.27 -27.88 -10.92
CA LYS A 26 22.15 -28.61 -10.34
C LYS A 26 20.94 -27.68 -10.04
N ALA A 27 19.72 -28.14 -10.32
CA ALA A 27 18.47 -27.38 -10.12
C ALA A 27 18.31 -26.80 -8.71
N PHE A 28 18.80 -27.49 -7.65
CA PHE A 28 18.67 -27.01 -6.28
C PHE A 28 19.41 -25.67 -6.02
N ARG A 29 20.40 -25.32 -6.86
CA ARG A 29 21.07 -24.01 -6.78
C ARG A 29 20.07 -22.86 -7.01
N GLY A 30 19.10 -23.05 -7.91
CA GLY A 30 17.99 -22.11 -8.09
C GLY A 30 17.19 -21.88 -6.81
N ASN A 31 16.97 -22.92 -6.00
CA ASN A 31 16.31 -22.78 -4.71
C ASN A 31 17.15 -21.97 -3.71
N GLN A 32 18.49 -22.21 -3.69
CA GLN A 32 19.40 -21.47 -2.82
C GLN A 32 19.43 -19.97 -3.18
N VAL A 33 19.52 -19.65 -4.47
CA VAL A 33 19.49 -18.26 -4.95
C VAL A 33 18.15 -17.62 -4.60
N TYR A 34 17.03 -18.30 -4.82
CA TYR A 34 15.71 -17.82 -4.49
C TYR A 34 15.56 -17.48 -2.99
N GLU A 35 16.06 -18.35 -2.11
CA GLU A 35 16.10 -18.13 -0.67
C GLU A 35 16.94 -16.87 -0.30
N TRP A 36 18.09 -16.69 -0.94
CA TRP A 36 18.92 -15.49 -0.74
C TRP A 36 18.21 -14.22 -1.14
N LEU A 37 17.51 -14.21 -2.29
CA LEU A 37 16.82 -13.04 -2.80
C LEU A 37 15.59 -12.64 -1.95
N TRP A 38 14.85 -13.62 -1.43
CA TRP A 38 13.54 -13.35 -0.83
C TRP A 38 13.48 -13.54 0.69
N SER A 39 14.25 -14.47 1.25
CA SER A 39 14.25 -14.71 2.70
C SER A 39 15.40 -14.01 3.41
N LYS A 40 16.58 -13.98 2.79
CA LYS A 40 17.80 -13.40 3.38
C LYS A 40 18.04 -11.96 2.95
N GLY A 41 17.35 -11.47 1.92
CA GLY A 41 17.44 -10.09 1.47
C GLY A 41 18.80 -9.73 0.85
N ALA A 42 19.40 -10.63 0.04
CA ALA A 42 20.67 -10.37 -0.62
C ALA A 42 20.56 -9.17 -1.57
N HIS A 43 21.48 -8.22 -1.46
CA HIS A 43 21.59 -7.05 -2.31
C HIS A 43 22.66 -7.20 -3.39
N ALA A 44 23.58 -8.16 -3.22
CA ALA A 44 24.64 -8.50 -4.16
C ALA A 44 24.79 -10.03 -4.27
N PHE A 45 25.31 -10.52 -5.38
CA PHE A 45 25.60 -11.95 -5.51
C PHE A 45 26.66 -12.42 -4.53
N ASP A 46 27.55 -11.51 -4.10
CA ASP A 46 28.58 -11.80 -3.10
C ASP A 46 28.03 -12.08 -1.70
N ASP A 47 26.82 -11.62 -1.40
CA ASP A 47 26.13 -11.95 -0.14
C ASP A 47 25.80 -13.45 -0.04
N MET A 48 25.70 -14.15 -1.18
CA MET A 48 25.30 -15.55 -1.28
C MET A 48 26.42 -16.51 -0.90
N SER A 49 26.81 -16.49 0.38
CA SER A 49 28.03 -17.15 0.91
C SER A 49 28.07 -18.67 0.75
N ASN A 50 26.93 -19.35 0.60
CA ASN A 50 26.86 -20.80 0.36
C ASN A 50 26.94 -21.19 -1.12
N LEU A 51 27.10 -20.21 -2.02
CA LEU A 51 27.40 -20.43 -3.44
C LEU A 51 28.89 -20.30 -3.71
N SER A 52 29.43 -21.11 -4.64
CA SER A 52 30.81 -21.00 -5.07
C SER A 52 31.07 -19.64 -5.74
N LYS A 53 32.33 -19.18 -5.69
CA LYS A 53 32.71 -17.95 -6.38
C LYS A 53 32.41 -18.02 -7.89
N ALA A 54 32.62 -19.16 -8.53
CA ALA A 54 32.28 -19.37 -9.94
C ALA A 54 30.79 -19.21 -10.20
N THR A 55 29.94 -19.77 -9.33
CA THR A 55 28.48 -19.63 -9.44
C THR A 55 28.03 -18.18 -9.28
N ARG A 56 28.64 -17.44 -8.32
CA ARG A 56 28.29 -16.00 -8.11
C ARG A 56 28.73 -15.15 -9.31
N LEU A 57 29.88 -15.38 -9.89
CA LEU A 57 30.35 -14.71 -11.10
C LEU A 57 29.42 -15.01 -12.30
N MET A 58 29.05 -16.28 -12.50
CA MET A 58 28.08 -16.65 -13.55
C MET A 58 26.75 -15.92 -13.39
N LEU A 59 26.23 -15.78 -12.16
CA LEU A 59 24.99 -15.01 -11.92
C LEU A 59 25.20 -13.52 -12.25
N GLU A 60 26.33 -12.94 -11.84
CA GLU A 60 26.66 -11.55 -12.10
C GLU A 60 26.84 -11.27 -13.60
N GLU A 61 27.37 -12.21 -14.38
CA GLU A 61 27.49 -12.11 -15.83
C GLU A 61 26.12 -12.07 -16.53
N ASN A 62 25.12 -12.79 -16.02
CA ASN A 62 23.81 -12.94 -16.64
C ASN A 62 22.71 -12.00 -16.08
N PHE A 63 22.85 -11.58 -14.84
CA PHE A 63 21.77 -10.88 -14.12
C PHE A 63 22.27 -9.67 -13.33
N VAL A 64 21.31 -8.86 -12.89
CA VAL A 64 21.48 -7.83 -11.85
C VAL A 64 20.52 -8.11 -10.69
N ILE A 65 20.82 -7.58 -9.52
CA ILE A 65 19.87 -7.46 -8.40
C ILE A 65 19.55 -5.98 -8.26
N ASN A 66 18.36 -5.57 -8.67
CA ASN A 66 17.89 -4.22 -8.44
C ASN A 66 17.28 -4.14 -7.03
N HIS A 67 17.84 -3.34 -6.16
CA HIS A 67 17.32 -3.11 -4.81
C HIS A 67 17.03 -1.64 -4.59
N ILE A 68 16.13 -1.36 -3.67
CA ILE A 68 15.85 0.01 -3.24
C ILE A 68 16.93 0.49 -2.25
N ARG A 69 17.05 1.80 -2.11
CA ARG A 69 17.90 2.42 -1.08
C ARG A 69 17.16 3.53 -0.38
N VAL A 70 17.26 3.60 0.93
CA VAL A 70 16.79 4.77 1.68
C VAL A 70 17.73 5.93 1.37
N ASP A 71 17.23 6.93 0.66
CA ASP A 71 17.97 8.15 0.31
C ASP A 71 17.92 9.16 1.46
N LYS A 72 16.74 9.27 2.10
CA LYS A 72 16.53 10.14 3.26
C LYS A 72 15.54 9.51 4.23
N MET A 73 15.87 9.55 5.50
CA MET A 73 14.98 9.15 6.60
C MET A 73 14.62 10.37 7.44
N GLN A 74 13.33 10.55 7.75
CA GLN A 74 12.82 11.57 8.63
C GLN A 74 12.08 10.92 9.81
N ARG A 75 12.29 11.43 11.01
CA ARG A 75 11.62 10.92 12.22
C ARG A 75 10.78 12.02 12.85
N SER A 76 9.50 11.74 13.00
CA SER A 76 8.51 12.58 13.67
C SER A 76 8.69 12.58 15.19
N SER A 77 8.24 13.62 15.84
CA SER A 77 8.14 13.71 17.29
C SER A 77 7.25 12.62 17.91
N ASP A 78 6.28 12.10 17.16
CA ASP A 78 5.40 11.01 17.57
C ASP A 78 5.99 9.61 17.33
N GLY A 79 7.23 9.54 16.84
CA GLY A 79 7.96 8.32 16.54
C GLY A 79 7.75 7.78 15.13
N THR A 80 6.86 8.34 14.31
CA THR A 80 6.70 7.93 12.91
C THR A 80 7.99 8.16 12.13
N ILE A 81 8.36 7.20 11.27
CA ILE A 81 9.53 7.30 10.40
C ILE A 81 9.07 7.31 8.95
N LYS A 82 9.46 8.32 8.19
CA LYS A 82 9.23 8.41 6.74
C LYS A 82 10.54 8.21 6.01
N ASN A 83 10.55 7.32 5.02
CA ASN A 83 11.66 7.05 4.13
C ASN A 83 11.38 7.57 2.73
N ALA A 84 12.25 8.40 2.20
CA ALA A 84 12.38 8.62 0.77
C ALA A 84 13.23 7.48 0.22
N VAL A 85 12.60 6.65 -0.61
CA VAL A 85 13.18 5.40 -1.13
C VAL A 85 13.54 5.60 -2.59
N LYS A 86 14.82 5.53 -2.89
CA LYS A 86 15.36 5.62 -4.26
C LYS A 86 15.35 4.25 -4.92
N LEU A 87 14.75 4.19 -6.09
CA LEU A 87 14.66 3.02 -6.94
C LEU A 87 15.88 2.90 -7.86
N HIS A 88 16.05 1.74 -8.51
CA HIS A 88 17.21 1.46 -9.38
C HIS A 88 17.32 2.41 -10.58
N ASP A 89 16.20 2.97 -11.05
CA ASP A 89 16.12 3.93 -12.15
C ASP A 89 16.24 5.40 -11.72
N GLY A 90 16.52 5.63 -10.41
CA GLY A 90 16.68 6.94 -9.82
C GLY A 90 15.38 7.62 -9.39
N LEU A 91 14.22 7.04 -9.70
CA LEU A 91 12.93 7.54 -9.22
C LEU A 91 12.81 7.34 -7.70
N ILE A 92 11.95 8.15 -7.07
CA ILE A 92 11.76 8.13 -5.62
C ILE A 92 10.29 7.84 -5.30
N VAL A 93 10.08 7.03 -4.28
CA VAL A 93 8.79 6.85 -3.60
C VAL A 93 8.99 7.01 -2.10
N GLU A 94 7.90 7.26 -1.39
CA GLU A 94 7.95 7.36 0.08
C GLU A 94 7.24 6.16 0.70
N SER A 95 7.78 5.71 1.83
CA SER A 95 7.17 4.70 2.70
C SER A 95 7.26 5.13 4.16
N VAL A 96 6.36 4.63 5.02
CA VAL A 96 6.23 5.12 6.39
C VAL A 96 6.12 3.98 7.39
N LEU A 97 6.94 4.01 8.43
CA LEU A 97 6.78 3.19 9.64
C LEU A 97 5.93 3.96 10.66
N ILE A 98 4.78 3.44 11.01
CA ILE A 98 3.83 4.05 11.94
C ILE A 98 3.79 3.20 13.23
N PRO A 99 4.46 3.65 14.31
CA PRO A 99 4.42 2.97 15.59
C PRO A 99 3.17 3.39 16.39
N THR A 100 2.65 2.46 17.17
CA THR A 100 1.70 2.70 18.27
C THR A 100 2.18 1.96 19.51
N GLU A 101 1.50 2.08 20.62
CA GLU A 101 1.85 1.34 21.84
C GLU A 101 1.92 -0.17 21.63
N THR A 102 1.03 -0.72 20.82
CA THR A 102 0.87 -2.19 20.64
C THR A 102 1.23 -2.69 19.25
N ARG A 103 1.46 -1.81 18.27
CA ARG A 103 1.64 -2.19 16.85
C ARG A 103 2.68 -1.33 16.17
N THR A 104 3.30 -1.92 15.16
CA THR A 104 4.07 -1.21 14.13
C THR A 104 3.46 -1.51 12.78
N THR A 105 3.17 -0.49 12.00
CA THR A 105 2.51 -0.61 10.70
C THR A 105 3.39 -0.04 9.60
N ALA A 106 3.62 -0.81 8.53
CA ALA A 106 4.23 -0.30 7.32
C ALA A 106 3.16 0.28 6.40
N CYS A 107 3.31 1.54 6.01
CA CYS A 107 2.57 2.16 4.93
C CYS A 107 3.47 2.18 3.69
N VAL A 108 3.08 1.46 2.64
CA VAL A 108 3.90 1.25 1.45
C VAL A 108 3.24 1.79 0.21
N SER A 109 4.08 2.22 -0.73
CA SER A 109 3.70 2.75 -2.04
C SER A 109 3.58 1.64 -3.08
N SER A 110 2.72 1.83 -4.07
CA SER A 110 2.49 0.89 -5.17
C SER A 110 2.85 1.46 -6.55
N GLN A 111 3.00 2.77 -6.67
CA GLN A 111 3.34 3.46 -7.92
C GLN A 111 4.29 4.62 -7.63
N VAL A 112 5.06 5.04 -8.62
CA VAL A 112 5.77 6.33 -8.62
C VAL A 112 4.80 7.40 -9.12
N GLY A 113 4.34 8.26 -8.21
CA GLY A 113 3.23 9.19 -8.46
C GLY A 113 1.88 8.49 -8.53
N CYS A 114 0.85 9.20 -8.97
CA CYS A 114 -0.50 8.66 -9.11
C CYS A 114 -1.16 9.24 -10.36
N SER A 115 -2.01 8.45 -11.03
CA SER A 115 -2.81 8.92 -12.17
C SER A 115 -4.23 9.32 -11.78
N LEU A 116 -4.60 9.15 -10.52
CA LEU A 116 -5.88 9.61 -10.00
C LEU A 116 -5.72 11.04 -9.50
N ASP A 117 -6.72 11.85 -9.78
CA ASP A 117 -6.74 13.29 -9.58
C ASP A 117 -7.48 13.68 -8.28
N CYS A 118 -7.22 12.97 -7.18
CA CYS A 118 -7.81 13.28 -5.87
C CYS A 118 -7.33 14.65 -5.39
N GLU A 119 -8.24 15.61 -5.23
CA GLU A 119 -7.93 17.00 -4.91
C GLU A 119 -7.27 17.22 -3.55
N PHE A 120 -7.44 16.27 -2.64
CA PHE A 120 -6.92 16.32 -1.26
C PHE A 120 -5.58 15.56 -1.09
N CYS A 121 -4.98 15.05 -2.16
CA CYS A 121 -3.81 14.17 -2.10
C CYS A 121 -2.59 14.77 -2.80
N ALA A 122 -1.50 14.98 -2.07
CA ALA A 122 -0.25 15.50 -2.62
C ALA A 122 0.36 14.58 -3.69
N THR A 123 0.22 13.26 -3.55
CA THR A 123 0.67 12.30 -4.57
C THR A 123 -0.05 12.48 -5.91
N ALA A 124 -1.31 12.93 -5.91
CA ALA A 124 -2.06 13.20 -7.13
C ALA A 124 -1.50 14.40 -7.93
N ARG A 125 -0.76 15.30 -7.27
CA ARG A 125 -0.03 16.40 -7.94
C ARG A 125 1.21 15.91 -8.69
N LEU A 126 1.69 14.72 -8.36
CA LEU A 126 2.83 14.09 -9.02
C LEU A 126 2.33 13.28 -10.22
N LYS A 127 2.93 13.55 -11.40
CA LYS A 127 2.66 12.71 -12.57
C LYS A 127 3.05 11.27 -12.29
N ARG A 128 2.15 10.31 -12.58
CA ARG A 128 2.49 8.89 -12.52
C ARG A 128 3.56 8.56 -13.55
N MET A 129 4.69 8.08 -13.11
CA MET A 129 5.80 7.66 -13.98
C MET A 129 5.65 6.18 -14.35
N ARG A 130 5.50 5.31 -13.36
CA ARG A 130 5.33 3.86 -13.56
C ARG A 130 4.75 3.16 -12.34
N ASN A 131 4.37 1.93 -12.55
CA ASN A 131 4.07 0.99 -11.46
C ASN A 131 5.36 0.53 -10.78
N LEU A 132 5.29 0.23 -9.49
CA LEU A 132 6.37 -0.46 -8.79
C LEU A 132 6.36 -1.95 -9.14
N ASN A 133 7.56 -2.53 -9.21
CA ASN A 133 7.75 -3.96 -9.33
C ASN A 133 7.47 -4.69 -8.00
N PRO A 134 7.20 -5.99 -8.02
CA PRO A 134 6.93 -6.75 -6.79
C PRO A 134 8.06 -6.70 -5.77
N ASP A 135 9.31 -6.71 -6.24
CA ASP A 135 10.50 -6.62 -5.43
C ASP A 135 10.66 -5.23 -4.79
N GLU A 136 10.37 -4.14 -5.51
CA GLU A 136 10.41 -2.79 -4.98
C GLU A 136 9.36 -2.57 -3.87
N ILE A 137 8.19 -3.20 -4.00
CA ILE A 137 7.15 -3.20 -2.95
C ILE A 137 7.60 -4.03 -1.75
N TYR A 138 8.15 -5.22 -2.00
CA TYR A 138 8.64 -6.13 -0.96
C TYR A 138 9.77 -5.50 -0.15
N ASP A 139 10.73 -4.86 -0.83
CA ASP A 139 11.89 -4.21 -0.21
C ASP A 139 11.48 -3.06 0.72
N GLN A 140 10.44 -2.28 0.37
CA GLN A 140 9.88 -1.26 1.28
C GLN A 140 9.42 -1.91 2.60
N VAL A 141 8.75 -3.07 2.51
CA VAL A 141 8.30 -3.80 3.69
C VAL A 141 9.46 -4.33 4.51
N LEU A 142 10.51 -4.88 3.86
CA LEU A 142 11.71 -5.36 4.55
C LEU A 142 12.44 -4.25 5.27
N THR A 143 12.64 -3.11 4.60
CA THR A 143 13.28 -1.93 5.20
C THR A 143 12.53 -1.50 6.46
N ILE A 144 11.21 -1.33 6.38
CA ILE A 144 10.40 -0.93 7.52
C ILE A 144 10.36 -2.02 8.61
N HIS A 145 10.39 -3.31 8.23
CA HIS A 145 10.47 -4.41 9.19
C HIS A 145 11.76 -4.36 10.02
N GLN A 146 12.89 -4.05 9.37
CA GLN A 146 14.17 -3.90 10.03
C GLN A 146 14.17 -2.66 10.93
N GLU A 147 13.71 -1.51 10.45
CA GLU A 147 13.56 -0.28 11.25
C GLU A 147 12.67 -0.50 12.47
N SER A 148 11.59 -1.29 12.32
CA SER A 148 10.70 -1.62 13.45
C SER A 148 11.43 -2.41 14.55
N LYS A 149 12.35 -3.30 14.18
CA LYS A 149 13.20 -4.02 15.14
C LYS A 149 14.24 -3.11 15.78
N GLU A 150 14.92 -2.29 14.97
CA GLU A 150 16.01 -1.42 15.42
C GLU A 150 15.50 -0.31 16.35
N HIS A 151 14.43 0.39 15.95
CA HIS A 151 13.95 1.56 16.68
C HIS A 151 12.93 1.25 17.77
N TYR A 152 12.19 0.14 17.65
CA TYR A 152 11.08 -0.19 18.54
C TYR A 152 11.20 -1.55 19.21
N ASN A 153 12.27 -2.30 18.91
CA ASN A 153 12.48 -3.68 19.41
C ASN A 153 11.25 -4.58 19.24
N ARG A 154 10.55 -4.42 18.12
CA ARG A 154 9.32 -5.15 17.78
C ARG A 154 9.30 -5.55 16.31
N PRO A 155 8.74 -6.75 15.99
CA PRO A 155 8.50 -7.11 14.59
C PRO A 155 7.40 -6.24 13.99
N LEU A 156 7.46 -6.04 12.68
CA LEU A 156 6.37 -5.41 11.93
C LEU A 156 5.08 -6.23 12.11
N SER A 157 3.99 -5.56 12.49
CA SER A 157 2.73 -6.23 12.81
C SER A 157 1.65 -6.11 11.74
N ASN A 158 1.67 -5.04 10.96
CA ASN A 158 0.66 -4.75 9.93
C ASN A 158 1.28 -4.07 8.73
N ILE A 159 0.64 -4.24 7.56
CA ILE A 159 0.99 -3.53 6.33
C ILE A 159 -0.27 -2.89 5.76
N VAL A 160 -0.16 -1.65 5.30
CA VAL A 160 -1.22 -0.95 4.59
C VAL A 160 -0.68 -0.41 3.26
N PHE A 161 -1.37 -0.70 2.17
CA PHE A 161 -1.12 -0.12 0.86
C PHE A 161 -1.90 1.20 0.78
N MET A 162 -1.36 2.23 1.45
CA MET A 162 -1.95 3.56 1.57
C MET A 162 -0.91 4.67 1.33
N GLY A 163 0.24 4.31 0.76
CA GLY A 163 1.27 5.23 0.30
C GLY A 163 0.94 5.82 -1.08
N MET A 164 1.95 6.02 -1.90
CA MET A 164 1.81 6.61 -3.23
C MET A 164 1.22 5.63 -4.22
N GLY A 165 0.24 6.12 -5.02
CA GLY A 165 -0.39 5.38 -6.12
C GLY A 165 -1.69 4.66 -5.75
N GLU A 166 -2.37 4.15 -6.77
CA GLU A 166 -3.57 3.30 -6.65
C GLU A 166 -3.17 1.82 -6.78
N PRO A 167 -3.24 1.03 -5.69
CA PRO A 167 -2.78 -0.37 -5.72
C PRO A 167 -3.51 -1.23 -6.74
N LEU A 168 -4.79 -0.99 -7.00
CA LEU A 168 -5.55 -1.79 -7.95
C LEU A 168 -5.21 -1.47 -9.42
N MET A 169 -4.56 -0.33 -9.71
CA MET A 169 -3.98 -0.06 -11.02
C MET A 169 -2.62 -0.72 -11.22
N ASN A 170 -2.03 -1.27 -10.15
CA ASN A 170 -0.82 -2.10 -10.16
C ASN A 170 -1.08 -3.50 -9.57
N TYR A 171 -2.30 -3.99 -9.70
CA TYR A 171 -2.80 -5.16 -8.99
C TYR A 171 -1.88 -6.38 -9.09
N ASN A 172 -1.42 -6.73 -10.31
CA ASN A 172 -0.62 -7.94 -10.50
C ASN A 172 0.70 -7.91 -9.73
N ASN A 173 1.36 -6.76 -9.66
CA ASN A 173 2.62 -6.60 -8.92
C ASN A 173 2.35 -6.54 -7.41
N VAL A 174 1.30 -5.86 -7.00
CA VAL A 174 0.86 -5.80 -5.60
C VAL A 174 0.53 -7.21 -5.09
N GLN A 175 -0.21 -8.01 -5.87
CA GLN A 175 -0.53 -9.39 -5.49
C GLN A 175 0.74 -10.24 -5.37
N LYS A 176 1.65 -10.18 -6.34
CA LYS A 176 2.94 -10.89 -6.27
C LYS A 176 3.77 -10.49 -5.05
N ALA A 177 3.79 -9.20 -4.71
CA ALA A 177 4.47 -8.73 -3.50
C ALA A 177 3.80 -9.28 -2.23
N ILE A 178 2.47 -9.28 -2.16
CA ILE A 178 1.71 -9.85 -1.03
C ILE A 178 1.97 -11.34 -0.91
N ASP A 179 2.01 -12.09 -2.02
CA ASP A 179 2.34 -13.51 -2.03
C ASP A 179 3.73 -13.76 -1.43
N LYS A 180 4.73 -12.92 -1.73
CA LYS A 180 6.05 -13.00 -1.11
C LYS A 180 6.03 -12.65 0.38
N ILE A 181 5.34 -11.59 0.77
CA ILE A 181 5.20 -11.17 2.16
C ILE A 181 4.55 -12.26 3.02
N THR A 182 3.59 -12.98 2.45
CA THR A 182 2.82 -14.00 3.18
C THR A 182 3.40 -15.41 3.11
N SER A 183 4.30 -15.66 2.16
CA SER A 183 4.98 -16.94 1.96
C SER A 183 5.95 -17.25 3.12
N ASP A 184 6.07 -18.53 3.47
CA ASP A 184 7.09 -19.04 4.38
C ASP A 184 8.52 -18.82 3.87
N GLU A 185 8.68 -18.67 2.55
CA GLU A 185 9.95 -18.31 1.89
C GLU A 185 10.20 -16.78 1.87
N GLY A 186 9.30 -15.98 2.46
CA GLY A 186 9.42 -14.54 2.64
C GLY A 186 9.31 -14.16 4.11
N LEU A 187 8.37 -13.23 4.44
CA LEU A 187 8.17 -12.79 5.83
C LEU A 187 7.23 -13.68 6.64
N GLY A 188 6.50 -14.61 6.03
CA GLY A 188 5.53 -15.47 6.71
C GLY A 188 4.38 -14.71 7.38
N MET A 189 4.10 -13.49 6.93
CA MET A 189 3.08 -12.65 7.55
C MET A 189 1.67 -13.12 7.17
N SER A 190 0.78 -13.21 8.16
CA SER A 190 -0.63 -13.53 7.87
C SER A 190 -1.27 -12.49 6.95
N PRO A 191 -1.96 -12.89 5.86
CA PRO A 191 -2.63 -11.95 4.96
C PRO A 191 -3.69 -11.10 5.68
N LYS A 192 -4.24 -11.56 6.82
CA LYS A 192 -5.15 -10.77 7.67
C LYS A 192 -4.48 -9.57 8.33
N ARG A 193 -3.16 -9.45 8.27
CA ARG A 193 -2.39 -8.29 8.73
C ARG A 193 -2.16 -7.26 7.64
N ILE A 194 -2.55 -7.57 6.40
CA ILE A 194 -2.39 -6.71 5.22
C ILE A 194 -3.73 -6.07 4.87
N THR A 195 -3.72 -4.77 4.60
CA THR A 195 -4.87 -4.01 4.10
C THR A 195 -4.49 -3.34 2.79
N VAL A 196 -5.23 -3.63 1.74
CA VAL A 196 -5.12 -2.92 0.45
C VAL A 196 -6.23 -1.89 0.41
N SER A 197 -5.85 -0.62 0.26
CA SER A 197 -6.78 0.49 0.08
C SER A 197 -6.92 0.80 -1.41
N THR A 198 -8.11 1.16 -1.83
CA THR A 198 -8.40 1.57 -3.20
C THR A 198 -9.33 2.76 -3.22
N SER A 199 -9.20 3.56 -4.23
CA SER A 199 -10.13 4.65 -4.52
C SER A 199 -11.50 4.16 -5.00
N GLY A 200 -11.65 2.84 -5.22
CA GLY A 200 -12.92 2.22 -5.57
C GLY A 200 -13.11 2.01 -7.07
N ILE A 201 -12.31 1.15 -7.69
CA ILE A 201 -12.41 0.73 -9.10
C ILE A 201 -13.28 -0.54 -9.17
N PRO A 202 -14.58 -0.46 -9.60
CA PRO A 202 -15.53 -1.57 -9.46
C PRO A 202 -15.08 -2.87 -10.11
N LYS A 203 -14.56 -2.78 -11.34
CA LYS A 203 -14.04 -3.94 -12.08
C LYS A 203 -12.93 -4.67 -11.32
N MET A 204 -12.04 -3.91 -10.68
CA MET A 204 -10.92 -4.50 -9.95
C MET A 204 -11.35 -5.07 -8.60
N ILE A 205 -12.33 -4.47 -7.93
CA ILE A 205 -12.93 -5.03 -6.71
C ILE A 205 -13.59 -6.37 -7.00
N LYS A 206 -14.32 -6.50 -8.13
CA LYS A 206 -14.89 -7.79 -8.57
C LYS A 206 -13.78 -8.81 -8.85
N LYS A 207 -12.69 -8.40 -9.51
CA LYS A 207 -11.54 -9.27 -9.76
C LYS A 207 -10.89 -9.77 -8.47
N LEU A 208 -10.70 -8.92 -7.45
CA LEU A 208 -10.20 -9.35 -6.13
C LEU A 208 -11.10 -10.43 -5.51
N ALA A 209 -12.41 -10.29 -5.69
CA ALA A 209 -13.37 -11.26 -5.19
C ALA A 209 -13.27 -12.60 -5.92
N ASP A 210 -13.09 -12.58 -7.24
CA ASP A 210 -12.91 -13.78 -8.08
C ASP A 210 -11.57 -14.49 -7.79
N ASP A 211 -10.50 -13.71 -7.53
CA ASP A 211 -9.19 -14.23 -7.14
C ASP A 211 -9.16 -14.70 -5.66
N GLU A 212 -10.27 -14.57 -4.93
CA GLU A 212 -10.44 -14.98 -3.52
C GLU A 212 -9.32 -14.51 -2.59
N VAL A 213 -8.85 -13.27 -2.78
CA VAL A 213 -7.75 -12.70 -2.00
C VAL A 213 -8.05 -12.75 -0.49
N LYS A 214 -7.01 -12.90 0.33
CA LYS A 214 -7.14 -13.11 1.78
C LYS A 214 -6.80 -11.87 2.62
N PHE A 215 -6.29 -10.81 2.00
CA PHE A 215 -6.04 -9.53 2.67
C PHE A 215 -7.35 -8.74 2.90
N LYS A 216 -7.27 -7.69 3.68
CA LYS A 216 -8.41 -6.80 3.96
C LYS A 216 -8.54 -5.74 2.88
N LEU A 217 -9.79 -5.45 2.50
CA LEU A 217 -10.12 -4.35 1.58
C LEU A 217 -10.52 -3.09 2.35
N ALA A 218 -9.86 -1.97 2.03
CA ALA A 218 -10.30 -0.64 2.41
C ALA A 218 -10.69 0.15 1.15
N VAL A 219 -11.72 0.98 1.25
CA VAL A 219 -12.19 1.82 0.15
C VAL A 219 -12.21 3.28 0.60
N SER A 220 -11.46 4.11 -0.10
CA SER A 220 -11.49 5.56 0.05
C SER A 220 -12.83 6.09 -0.50
N LEU A 221 -13.84 6.11 0.38
CA LEU A 221 -15.19 6.53 0.01
C LEU A 221 -15.32 8.04 0.01
N HIS A 222 -14.97 8.68 1.11
CA HIS A 222 -14.93 10.13 1.39
C HIS A 222 -16.24 10.89 1.16
N SER A 223 -17.15 10.41 0.33
CA SER A 223 -18.54 10.84 0.22
C SER A 223 -19.41 9.73 -0.34
N ALA A 224 -20.62 9.61 0.22
CA ALA A 224 -21.70 8.77 -0.31
C ALA A 224 -22.73 9.57 -1.14
N ILE A 225 -22.40 10.82 -1.49
CA ILE A 225 -23.13 11.68 -2.42
C ILE A 225 -22.29 11.82 -3.68
N GLU A 226 -22.87 11.44 -4.83
CA GLU A 226 -22.17 11.35 -6.11
C GLU A 226 -21.49 12.66 -6.50
N GLU A 227 -22.20 13.79 -6.40
CA GLU A 227 -21.69 15.11 -6.80
C GLU A 227 -20.49 15.54 -5.93
N ILE A 228 -20.56 15.30 -4.63
CA ILE A 228 -19.46 15.61 -3.70
C ILE A 228 -18.28 14.73 -3.98
N ARG A 229 -18.50 13.41 -4.15
CA ARG A 229 -17.43 12.47 -4.45
C ARG A 229 -16.73 12.83 -5.76
N ASN A 230 -17.48 13.16 -6.82
CA ASN A 230 -16.95 13.56 -8.12
C ASN A 230 -16.17 14.89 -8.08
N ARG A 231 -16.47 15.76 -7.13
CA ARG A 231 -15.72 16.99 -6.90
C ARG A 231 -14.38 16.72 -6.24
N ILE A 232 -14.34 15.91 -5.17
CA ILE A 232 -13.11 15.66 -4.40
C ILE A 232 -12.23 14.55 -5.01
N MET A 233 -12.83 13.68 -5.83
CA MET A 233 -12.17 12.56 -6.52
C MET A 233 -12.64 12.52 -7.98
N PRO A 234 -12.18 13.43 -8.85
CA PRO A 234 -12.73 13.62 -10.21
C PRO A 234 -12.76 12.36 -11.06
N PHE A 235 -11.78 11.45 -10.92
CA PHE A 235 -11.77 10.16 -11.60
C PHE A 235 -13.02 9.31 -11.32
N SER A 236 -13.71 9.54 -10.19
CA SER A 236 -14.91 8.78 -9.78
C SER A 236 -16.10 9.01 -10.70
N LYS A 237 -16.07 10.05 -11.55
CA LYS A 237 -17.06 10.27 -12.62
C LYS A 237 -17.16 9.05 -13.56
N ASN A 238 -16.06 8.29 -13.70
CA ASN A 238 -16.05 7.08 -14.50
C ASN A 238 -16.54 5.83 -13.75
N PHE A 239 -16.80 5.95 -12.44
CA PHE A 239 -17.16 4.84 -11.56
C PHE A 239 -18.25 5.27 -10.57
N PRO A 240 -19.51 5.33 -11.01
CA PRO A 240 -20.62 5.78 -10.18
C PRO A 240 -20.73 4.99 -8.87
N LEU A 241 -21.24 5.63 -7.81
CA LEU A 241 -21.45 4.97 -6.51
C LEU A 241 -22.37 3.75 -6.60
N THR A 242 -23.26 3.68 -7.59
CA THR A 242 -24.08 2.49 -7.85
C THR A 242 -23.24 1.29 -8.26
N GLU A 243 -22.31 1.47 -9.20
CA GLU A 243 -21.40 0.40 -9.63
C GLU A 243 -20.42 -0.01 -8.52
N LEU A 244 -19.92 0.98 -7.76
CA LEU A 244 -19.08 0.69 -6.59
C LEU A 244 -19.84 -0.15 -5.58
N ARG A 245 -21.09 0.21 -5.25
CA ARG A 245 -21.96 -0.56 -4.35
C ARG A 245 -22.12 -2.00 -4.83
N GLU A 246 -22.46 -2.20 -6.09
CA GLU A 246 -22.63 -3.54 -6.68
C GLU A 246 -21.32 -4.37 -6.59
N ALA A 247 -20.18 -3.76 -6.87
CA ALA A 247 -18.89 -4.42 -6.76
C ALA A 247 -18.58 -4.82 -5.29
N LEU A 248 -18.93 -3.98 -4.32
CA LEU A 248 -18.75 -4.26 -2.90
C LEU A 248 -19.71 -5.36 -2.40
N GLN A 249 -20.95 -5.39 -2.90
CA GLN A 249 -21.89 -6.47 -2.62
C GLN A 249 -21.38 -7.80 -3.21
N TYR A 250 -20.84 -7.76 -4.43
CA TYR A 250 -20.22 -8.92 -5.05
C TYR A 250 -18.99 -9.41 -4.26
N TRP A 251 -18.10 -8.50 -3.85
CA TRP A 251 -16.97 -8.80 -2.95
C TRP A 251 -17.44 -9.53 -1.70
N TYR A 252 -18.43 -8.98 -1.01
CA TYR A 252 -18.93 -9.59 0.22
C TYR A 252 -19.60 -10.94 -0.03
N SER A 253 -20.31 -11.10 -1.14
CA SER A 253 -20.95 -12.37 -1.50
C SER A 253 -19.95 -13.51 -1.64
N LYS A 254 -18.76 -13.24 -2.18
CA LYS A 254 -17.68 -14.19 -2.42
C LYS A 254 -16.79 -14.41 -1.18
N THR A 255 -16.31 -13.33 -0.58
CA THR A 255 -15.27 -13.40 0.44
C THR A 255 -15.78 -13.47 1.87
N LYS A 256 -17.03 -13.04 2.12
CA LYS A 256 -17.59 -12.79 3.46
C LYS A 256 -16.75 -11.86 4.32
N SER A 257 -15.81 -11.12 3.70
CA SER A 257 -14.92 -10.20 4.37
C SER A 257 -15.52 -8.81 4.48
N ARG A 258 -15.56 -8.27 5.69
CA ARG A 258 -16.06 -6.94 5.98
C ARG A 258 -15.18 -5.87 5.32
N ILE A 259 -15.80 -4.84 4.77
CA ILE A 259 -15.13 -3.71 4.13
C ILE A 259 -14.79 -2.64 5.16
N THR A 260 -13.69 -1.92 4.93
CA THR A 260 -13.38 -0.70 5.66
C THR A 260 -13.60 0.49 4.75
N TYR A 261 -14.48 1.42 5.11
CA TYR A 261 -14.57 2.72 4.44
C TYR A 261 -13.63 3.70 5.11
N GLU A 262 -12.74 4.30 4.33
CA GLU A 262 -11.90 5.41 4.74
C GLU A 262 -12.66 6.70 4.38
N TYR A 263 -12.88 7.59 5.37
CA TYR A 263 -13.73 8.75 5.22
C TYR A 263 -13.14 9.97 5.92
N VAL A 264 -12.77 10.97 5.15
CA VAL A 264 -12.32 12.27 5.65
C VAL A 264 -13.53 13.22 5.70
N ILE A 265 -13.61 14.05 6.73
CA ILE A 265 -14.66 15.06 6.89
C ILE A 265 -14.04 16.44 6.65
N TRP A 266 -14.56 17.17 5.67
CA TRP A 266 -14.11 18.51 5.31
C TRP A 266 -15.17 19.55 5.61
N LYS A 267 -14.76 20.69 6.18
CA LYS A 267 -15.62 21.82 6.51
C LYS A 267 -16.30 22.36 5.25
N GLY A 268 -17.63 22.52 5.32
CA GLY A 268 -18.44 23.07 4.24
C GLY A 268 -18.55 22.19 2.99
N ILE A 269 -18.13 20.91 3.05
CA ILE A 269 -18.19 19.99 1.92
C ILE A 269 -19.05 18.77 2.23
N ASN A 270 -18.72 18.06 3.30
CA ASN A 270 -19.40 16.84 3.70
C ASN A 270 -19.60 16.76 5.23
N ASP A 271 -19.62 17.88 5.93
CA ASP A 271 -19.82 18.00 7.38
C ASP A 271 -21.27 18.19 7.80
N ASP A 272 -22.21 18.12 6.85
CA ASP A 272 -23.64 18.34 7.05
C ASP A 272 -24.42 17.04 7.32
N LYS A 273 -25.66 17.22 7.81
CA LYS A 273 -26.57 16.10 8.08
C LYS A 273 -26.89 15.25 6.84
N LYS A 274 -26.99 15.85 5.65
CA LYS A 274 -27.27 15.14 4.40
C LYS A 274 -26.14 14.15 4.08
N SER A 275 -24.89 14.56 4.28
CA SER A 275 -23.70 13.72 4.08
C SER A 275 -23.64 12.57 5.10
N ILE A 276 -24.01 12.84 6.37
CA ILE A 276 -24.11 11.81 7.42
C ILE A 276 -25.15 10.75 7.05
N ASP A 277 -26.37 11.19 6.72
CA ASP A 277 -27.49 10.30 6.36
C ASP A 277 -27.14 9.45 5.12
N ALA A 278 -26.47 10.04 4.12
CA ALA A 278 -26.03 9.35 2.93
C ALA A 278 -24.97 8.25 3.27
N LEU A 279 -23.99 8.55 4.14
CA LEU A 279 -23.00 7.58 4.57
C LEU A 279 -23.65 6.42 5.34
N VAL A 280 -24.52 6.71 6.30
CA VAL A 280 -25.28 5.69 7.06
C VAL A 280 -26.04 4.77 6.10
N LYS A 281 -26.75 5.36 5.11
CA LYS A 281 -27.46 4.59 4.09
C LYS A 281 -26.53 3.70 3.27
N PHE A 282 -25.36 4.24 2.85
CA PHE A 282 -24.38 3.49 2.05
C PHE A 282 -23.77 2.33 2.84
N CYS A 283 -23.50 2.51 4.11
CA CYS A 283 -22.97 1.47 4.99
C CYS A 283 -23.92 0.27 5.19
N LYS A 284 -25.21 0.45 4.95
CA LYS A 284 -26.21 -0.64 5.09
C LYS A 284 -26.19 -1.65 3.92
N TYR A 285 -25.52 -1.34 2.81
CA TYR A 285 -25.50 -2.25 1.65
C TYR A 285 -24.61 -3.48 1.86
N VAL A 286 -23.54 -3.36 2.65
CA VAL A 286 -22.62 -4.48 2.96
C VAL A 286 -22.08 -4.31 4.39
N PRO A 287 -21.76 -5.41 5.09
CA PRO A 287 -21.09 -5.32 6.39
C PRO A 287 -19.76 -4.56 6.29
N CYS A 288 -19.67 -3.48 7.04
CA CYS A 288 -18.51 -2.59 6.98
C CYS A 288 -18.12 -2.05 8.36
N LYS A 289 -17.01 -1.35 8.40
CA LYS A 289 -16.63 -0.38 9.42
C LYS A 289 -16.22 0.92 8.73
N VAL A 290 -16.32 2.03 9.44
CA VAL A 290 -15.89 3.33 8.95
C VAL A 290 -14.68 3.80 9.76
N ASN A 291 -13.62 4.17 9.08
CA ASN A 291 -12.52 4.93 9.65
C ASN A 291 -12.75 6.40 9.32
N LEU A 292 -13.05 7.23 10.31
CA LEU A 292 -13.04 8.67 10.18
C LEU A 292 -11.60 9.15 10.30
N ILE A 293 -11.11 9.81 9.26
CA ILE A 293 -9.71 10.23 9.15
C ILE A 293 -9.64 11.75 9.28
N GLU A 294 -8.70 12.24 10.08
CA GLU A 294 -8.36 13.66 10.09
C GLU A 294 -7.82 14.07 8.72
N TYR A 295 -8.28 15.23 8.23
CA TYR A 295 -7.69 15.82 7.03
C TYR A 295 -6.29 16.34 7.34
N ASN A 296 -5.36 16.05 6.48
CA ASN A 296 -4.00 16.57 6.55
C ASN A 296 -3.81 17.55 5.41
N PRO A 297 -3.61 18.84 5.70
CA PRO A 297 -3.42 19.84 4.67
C PRO A 297 -2.24 19.50 3.74
N ILE A 298 -2.40 19.84 2.48
CA ILE A 298 -1.36 19.82 1.45
C ILE A 298 -1.09 21.26 1.02
N ASP A 299 0.09 21.54 0.46
CA ASP A 299 0.59 22.91 0.28
C ASP A 299 -0.32 23.87 -0.49
N ASP A 300 -1.03 23.36 -1.51
CA ASP A 300 -1.95 24.12 -2.37
C ASP A 300 -3.41 23.70 -2.17
N GLY A 301 -3.70 23.06 -1.02
CA GLY A 301 -5.03 22.50 -0.74
C GLY A 301 -6.01 23.58 -0.28
N GLU A 302 -7.17 23.64 -0.92
CA GLU A 302 -8.30 24.52 -0.53
C GLU A 302 -9.15 23.94 0.60
N PHE A 303 -8.92 22.68 1.00
CA PHE A 303 -9.74 21.98 1.97
C PHE A 303 -9.38 22.34 3.40
N GLN A 304 -10.39 22.34 4.26
CA GLN A 304 -10.24 22.55 5.69
C GLN A 304 -10.79 21.36 6.48
N GLN A 305 -10.13 21.04 7.59
CA GLN A 305 -10.62 20.07 8.55
C GLN A 305 -11.97 20.52 9.11
N ALA A 306 -12.95 19.62 9.16
CA ALA A 306 -14.20 19.85 9.87
C ALA A 306 -13.95 19.98 11.38
N ASP A 307 -14.88 20.63 12.09
CA ASP A 307 -14.81 20.76 13.54
C ASP A 307 -15.08 19.42 14.27
N GLU A 308 -14.83 19.41 15.57
CA GLU A 308 -15.05 18.20 16.39
C GLU A 308 -16.53 17.84 16.45
N VAL A 309 -17.44 18.82 16.45
CA VAL A 309 -18.88 18.61 16.51
C VAL A 309 -19.36 17.83 15.29
N ALA A 310 -18.86 18.14 14.09
CA ALA A 310 -19.17 17.38 12.89
C ALA A 310 -18.70 15.93 13.03
N THR A 311 -17.50 15.71 13.56
CA THR A 311 -16.95 14.35 13.79
C THR A 311 -17.81 13.57 14.80
N GLU A 312 -18.21 14.20 15.91
CA GLU A 312 -19.08 13.60 16.93
C GLU A 312 -20.47 13.23 16.35
N ASN A 313 -21.04 14.09 15.50
CA ASN A 313 -22.31 13.82 14.82
C ASN A 313 -22.20 12.59 13.91
N TYR A 314 -21.09 12.42 13.19
CA TYR A 314 -20.82 11.22 12.39
C TYR A 314 -20.72 9.97 13.26
N ILE A 315 -19.99 10.04 14.38
CA ILE A 315 -19.83 8.93 15.33
C ILE A 315 -21.20 8.51 15.86
N ALA A 316 -21.97 9.45 16.41
CA ALA A 316 -23.28 9.19 16.98
C ALA A 316 -24.25 8.58 15.96
N ALA A 317 -24.27 9.09 14.72
CA ALA A 317 -25.14 8.58 13.67
C ALA A 317 -24.72 7.15 13.21
N LEU A 318 -23.44 6.88 13.09
CA LEU A 318 -22.96 5.55 12.70
C LEU A 318 -23.21 4.52 13.80
N GLU A 319 -22.87 4.83 15.05
CA GLU A 319 -23.06 3.94 16.20
C GLU A 319 -24.53 3.63 16.48
N SER A 320 -25.42 4.65 16.42
CA SER A 320 -26.86 4.44 16.59
C SER A 320 -27.49 3.56 15.50
N ASN A 321 -26.81 3.39 14.35
CA ASN A 321 -27.18 2.47 13.29
C ASN A 321 -26.39 1.14 13.32
N GLY A 322 -25.66 0.83 14.41
CA GLY A 322 -24.91 -0.41 14.57
C GLY A 322 -23.68 -0.53 13.66
N ILE A 323 -23.17 0.59 13.12
CA ILE A 323 -21.99 0.63 12.26
C ILE A 323 -20.76 0.92 13.12
N THR A 324 -19.76 0.02 13.08
CA THR A 324 -18.50 0.24 13.78
C THR A 324 -17.77 1.44 13.20
N VAL A 325 -17.45 2.42 14.04
CA VAL A 325 -16.66 3.60 13.66
C VAL A 325 -15.36 3.67 14.46
N VAL A 326 -14.31 4.16 13.82
CA VAL A 326 -12.99 4.38 14.45
C VAL A 326 -12.45 5.72 13.97
N VAL A 327 -12.15 6.62 14.89
CA VAL A 327 -11.44 7.86 14.57
C VAL A 327 -9.96 7.55 14.45
N ARG A 328 -9.38 7.81 13.27
CA ARG A 328 -7.95 7.66 13.02
C ARG A 328 -7.27 9.02 13.10
N ARG A 329 -6.57 9.24 14.19
CA ARG A 329 -5.71 10.42 14.33
C ARG A 329 -4.46 10.23 13.46
N SER A 330 -4.10 11.29 12.75
CA SER A 330 -2.94 11.29 11.85
C SER A 330 -1.64 11.27 12.63
N ARG A 331 -0.65 10.57 12.08
CA ARG A 331 0.70 10.43 12.60
C ARG A 331 1.71 11.03 11.62
N GLY A 332 2.84 11.53 12.13
CA GLY A 332 3.92 12.07 11.30
C GLY A 332 3.56 13.37 10.58
N LYS A 333 2.65 14.18 11.12
CA LYS A 333 2.21 15.45 10.50
C LYS A 333 3.36 16.45 10.33
N ASP A 334 4.30 16.47 11.27
CA ASP A 334 5.45 17.37 11.31
C ASP A 334 6.53 17.04 10.25
N ILE A 335 6.43 15.89 9.60
CA ILE A 335 7.34 15.44 8.55
C ILE A 335 6.60 15.11 7.24
N ASP A 336 5.38 15.57 7.04
CA ASP A 336 4.54 15.25 5.88
C ASP A 336 4.41 13.72 5.63
N ALA A 337 4.24 12.94 6.70
CA ALA A 337 4.10 11.48 6.62
C ALA A 337 2.66 10.99 6.77
N ALA A 338 1.71 11.87 7.02
CA ALA A 338 0.32 11.51 7.19
C ALA A 338 -0.37 11.18 5.84
N CYS A 339 -1.54 10.52 5.93
CA CYS A 339 -2.30 10.14 4.74
C CYS A 339 -2.56 11.35 3.83
N GLY A 340 -2.28 11.19 2.53
CA GLY A 340 -2.45 12.22 1.51
C GLY A 340 -1.28 13.19 1.36
N GLN A 341 -0.26 13.16 2.23
CA GLN A 341 0.85 14.13 2.22
C GLN A 341 2.10 13.67 1.47
N LEU A 342 2.22 12.38 1.11
CA LEU A 342 3.40 11.85 0.43
C LEU A 342 3.54 12.46 -0.98
N ALA A 343 4.66 13.16 -1.21
CA ALA A 343 4.88 13.94 -2.42
C ALA A 343 6.35 14.04 -2.85
N ASN A 344 7.22 13.13 -2.36
CA ASN A 344 8.67 13.18 -2.62
C ASN A 344 9.31 14.55 -2.28
N LYS A 345 8.80 15.22 -1.26
CA LYS A 345 9.42 16.43 -0.71
C LYS A 345 10.64 16.01 0.09
N SER A 346 11.80 16.16 -0.49
CA SER A 346 13.10 15.85 0.09
C SER A 346 13.80 17.11 0.64
#